data_5c832aee1125406ea3800651b6411e86
#
_entry.id   5c832aee1125406ea3800651b6411e86
#
_cell.length_a   1.000
_cell.length_b   1.000
_cell.length_c   1.000
_cell.angle_alpha   90.00
_cell.angle_beta   90.00
_cell.angle_gamma   90.00
#
_symmetry.space_group_name_H-M   'P 1'
#
loop_
_entity.id
_entity.type
_entity.pdbx_description
1 polymer ?
#
loop_
_entity_poly.entity_id
_entity_poly.type
_entity_poly.pdbx_seq_one_letter_code
_entity_poly.pdbx_strand_id
1 'polypeptide(L)'
;GLVNPTETELAEVYAAAKNAEIAPNADESVNEPLLDASLLAGSKVKKEKTGIYGETVWTLKNGVKVIVLPTEYKKDQVIINLSKDGGRTLIATEDLPSFEDNIWALFLRNTGVSKFSGTTLPKMLAGKSAGAQPYISSLSHGISASSTPKDLETAFQLMYLTFMDPRFDENEFQTGIQQIKAVLPNIQNDPDFQYQIEKD
;
A
#
# COMPACT_ATOMS: atom_id res chain seq x y z
N GLY A 1 23.14 29.87 3.74
CA GLY A 1 22.10 30.32 2.84
C GLY A 1 22.22 29.61 1.50
N LEU A 2 21.13 29.18 0.92
CA LEU A 2 21.09 28.68 -0.45
C LEU A 2 21.50 29.84 -1.38
N VAL A 3 22.54 29.63 -2.16
CA VAL A 3 22.93 30.58 -3.22
C VAL A 3 22.07 30.25 -4.43
N ASN A 4 21.27 31.21 -4.88
CA ASN A 4 20.49 31.06 -6.11
C ASN A 4 21.44 31.00 -7.31
N PRO A 5 21.19 30.10 -8.28
CA PRO A 5 22.00 30.02 -9.49
C PRO A 5 21.90 31.34 -10.29
N THR A 6 22.97 31.69 -10.95
CA THR A 6 23.05 32.87 -11.84
C THR A 6 22.34 32.58 -13.18
N GLU A 7 21.98 33.64 -13.91
CA GLU A 7 21.39 33.48 -15.26
C GLU A 7 22.28 32.69 -16.21
N THR A 8 23.63 32.87 -16.09
CA THR A 8 24.58 32.13 -16.91
C THR A 8 24.58 30.64 -16.60
N GLU A 9 24.59 30.27 -15.32
CA GLU A 9 24.53 28.86 -14.91
C GLU A 9 23.19 28.20 -15.36
N LEU A 10 22.08 28.92 -15.27
CA LEU A 10 20.80 28.43 -15.77
C LEU A 10 20.80 28.26 -17.28
N ALA A 11 21.39 29.21 -18.02
CA ALA A 11 21.50 29.14 -19.50
C ALA A 11 22.40 27.95 -19.95
N GLU A 12 23.51 27.71 -19.24
CA GLU A 12 24.38 26.55 -19.50
C GLU A 12 23.67 25.22 -19.27
N VAL A 13 22.98 25.07 -18.14
CA VAL A 13 22.20 23.86 -17.83
C VAL A 13 21.08 23.65 -18.85
N TYR A 14 20.38 24.72 -19.25
CA TYR A 14 19.35 24.64 -20.29
C TYR A 14 19.92 24.21 -21.64
N ALA A 15 21.03 24.80 -22.07
CA ALA A 15 21.70 24.43 -23.30
C ALA A 15 22.21 22.98 -23.29
N ALA A 16 22.78 22.54 -22.17
CA ALA A 16 23.21 21.15 -21.98
C ALA A 16 22.03 20.18 -22.06
N ALA A 17 20.93 20.48 -21.36
CA ALA A 17 19.70 19.66 -21.40
C ALA A 17 19.05 19.60 -22.78
N LYS A 18 19.03 20.74 -23.52
CA LYS A 18 18.48 20.82 -24.86
C LYS A 18 19.29 20.00 -25.89
N ASN A 19 20.60 19.91 -25.72
CA ASN A 19 21.52 19.20 -26.60
C ASN A 19 21.81 17.76 -26.15
N ALA A 20 21.29 17.35 -24.98
CA ALA A 20 21.45 15.98 -24.51
C ALA A 20 20.62 15.02 -25.40
N GLU A 21 21.24 14.01 -25.94
CA GLU A 21 20.53 12.87 -26.52
C GLU A 21 19.81 12.12 -25.39
N ILE A 22 18.56 12.45 -25.14
CA ILE A 22 17.72 11.73 -24.21
C ILE A 22 17.17 10.52 -24.94
N ALA A 23 17.65 9.33 -24.59
CA ALA A 23 17.00 8.11 -25.06
C ALA A 23 15.51 8.14 -24.67
N PRO A 24 14.59 7.76 -25.58
CA PRO A 24 13.17 7.64 -25.22
C PRO A 24 13.06 6.79 -23.96
N ASN A 25 12.26 7.25 -23.02
CA ASN A 25 11.97 6.46 -21.82
C ASN A 25 11.45 5.10 -22.29
N ALA A 26 12.15 4.03 -22.04
CA ALA A 26 11.66 2.70 -22.35
C ALA A 26 10.33 2.57 -21.61
N ASP A 27 9.25 2.41 -22.39
CA ASP A 27 7.94 2.15 -21.80
C ASP A 27 8.04 0.77 -21.12
N GLU A 28 8.30 0.79 -19.83
CA GLU A 28 8.24 -0.40 -18.99
C GLU A 28 6.77 -0.80 -18.79
N SER A 29 6.05 -0.97 -19.90
CA SER A 29 4.76 -1.64 -19.87
C SER A 29 5.04 -3.10 -19.54
N VAL A 30 4.96 -3.41 -18.25
CA VAL A 30 5.17 -4.75 -17.74
C VAL A 30 3.94 -5.57 -18.12
N ASN A 31 4.02 -6.29 -19.22
CA ASN A 31 2.98 -7.20 -19.72
C ASN A 31 3.01 -8.58 -19.03
N GLU A 32 3.59 -8.65 -17.83
CA GLU A 32 3.61 -9.89 -17.06
C GLU A 32 2.43 -9.93 -16.05
N PRO A 33 1.94 -11.14 -15.69
CA PRO A 33 0.90 -11.27 -14.67
C PRO A 33 1.42 -10.83 -13.31
N LEU A 34 0.56 -10.24 -12.48
CA LEU A 34 0.88 -9.87 -11.08
C LEU A 34 1.34 -11.09 -10.28
N LEU A 35 0.71 -12.23 -10.52
CA LEU A 35 0.97 -13.46 -9.79
C LEU A 35 0.92 -14.64 -10.74
N ASP A 36 1.86 -15.58 -10.57
CA ASP A 36 1.82 -16.87 -11.26
C ASP A 36 0.67 -17.72 -10.69
N ALA A 37 -0.26 -18.12 -11.55
CA ALA A 37 -1.41 -18.93 -11.16
C ALA A 37 -1.04 -20.27 -10.49
N SER A 38 0.17 -20.79 -10.72
CA SER A 38 0.68 -22.00 -10.07
C SER A 38 0.89 -21.85 -8.57
N LEU A 39 1.04 -20.61 -8.07
CA LEU A 39 1.18 -20.29 -6.65
C LEU A 39 -0.16 -20.29 -5.89
N LEU A 40 -1.28 -20.36 -6.61
CA LEU A 40 -2.63 -20.31 -6.05
C LEU A 40 -3.16 -21.72 -5.69
N ALA A 41 -2.50 -22.41 -4.78
CA ALA A 41 -3.03 -23.64 -4.19
C ALA A 41 -4.17 -23.28 -3.24
N GLY A 42 -5.39 -23.16 -3.75
CA GLY A 42 -6.57 -22.83 -2.96
C GLY A 42 -6.88 -23.85 -1.87
N SER A 43 -7.54 -23.43 -0.80
CA SER A 43 -8.05 -24.31 0.25
C SER A 43 -9.53 -24.61 0.03
N LYS A 44 -9.91 -25.89 0.08
CA LYS A 44 -11.32 -26.31 -0.08
C LYS A 44 -12.16 -25.89 1.12
N VAL A 45 -13.45 -25.59 0.87
CA VAL A 45 -14.45 -25.38 1.91
C VAL A 45 -14.65 -26.67 2.70
N LYS A 46 -14.50 -26.58 4.02
CA LYS A 46 -14.74 -27.68 4.96
C LYS A 46 -16.18 -27.61 5.52
N LYS A 47 -16.68 -26.41 5.77
CA LYS A 47 -18.02 -26.16 6.34
C LYS A 47 -18.59 -24.87 5.77
N GLU A 48 -19.88 -24.90 5.49
CA GLU A 48 -20.67 -23.74 5.09
C GLU A 48 -21.87 -23.58 6.04
N LYS A 49 -22.22 -22.36 6.36
CA LYS A 49 -23.42 -22.01 7.11
C LYS A 49 -23.91 -20.63 6.71
N THR A 50 -25.18 -20.37 6.89
CA THR A 50 -25.77 -19.03 6.79
C THR A 50 -25.74 -18.38 8.17
N GLY A 51 -25.32 -17.13 8.25
CA GLY A 51 -25.34 -16.34 9.48
C GLY A 51 -26.68 -15.62 9.68
N ILE A 52 -26.76 -14.84 10.76
CA ILE A 52 -28.01 -14.22 11.22
C ILE A 52 -28.47 -13.05 10.35
N TYR A 53 -27.57 -12.45 9.58
CA TYR A 53 -27.87 -11.36 8.64
C TYR A 53 -27.98 -11.84 7.18
N GLY A 54 -28.04 -13.16 6.96
CA GLY A 54 -28.09 -13.75 5.63
C GLY A 54 -26.71 -13.92 4.95
N GLU A 55 -25.62 -13.61 5.67
CA GLU A 55 -24.28 -13.82 5.18
C GLU A 55 -23.96 -15.32 5.03
N THR A 56 -23.14 -15.64 4.02
CA THR A 56 -22.56 -16.98 3.87
C THR A 56 -21.24 -17.05 4.60
N VAL A 57 -21.07 -18.02 5.49
CA VAL A 57 -19.83 -18.23 6.25
C VAL A 57 -19.21 -19.55 5.85
N TRP A 58 -18.05 -19.49 5.20
CA TRP A 58 -17.23 -20.65 4.89
C TRP A 58 -16.12 -20.81 5.93
N THR A 59 -15.88 -22.04 6.35
CA THR A 59 -14.65 -22.42 7.04
C THR A 59 -13.83 -23.26 6.09
N LEU A 60 -12.64 -22.79 5.74
CA LEU A 60 -11.75 -23.49 4.85
C LEU A 60 -10.96 -24.60 5.58
N LYS A 61 -10.39 -25.55 4.85
CA LYS A 61 -9.61 -26.66 5.45
C LYS A 61 -8.35 -26.16 6.19
N ASN A 62 -7.78 -25.03 5.78
CA ASN A 62 -6.65 -24.37 6.45
C ASN A 62 -7.05 -23.55 7.69
N GLY A 63 -8.33 -23.54 8.07
CA GLY A 63 -8.84 -22.83 9.24
C GLY A 63 -9.32 -21.38 8.97
N VAL A 64 -9.08 -20.83 7.80
CA VAL A 64 -9.54 -19.49 7.43
C VAL A 64 -11.07 -19.46 7.38
N LYS A 65 -11.68 -18.42 7.94
CA LYS A 65 -13.11 -18.11 7.80
C LYS A 65 -13.28 -17.04 6.75
N VAL A 66 -14.20 -17.29 5.82
CA VAL A 66 -14.60 -16.32 4.79
C VAL A 66 -16.06 -16.01 5.02
N ILE A 67 -16.38 -14.73 5.19
CA ILE A 67 -17.74 -14.23 5.41
C ILE A 67 -18.10 -13.38 4.21
N VAL A 68 -19.17 -13.74 3.52
CA VAL A 68 -19.66 -13.03 2.34
C VAL A 68 -21.07 -12.53 2.60
N LEU A 69 -21.25 -11.22 2.54
CA LEU A 69 -22.55 -10.58 2.66
C LEU A 69 -22.84 -9.79 1.36
N PRO A 70 -23.68 -10.30 0.46
CA PRO A 70 -24.15 -9.54 -0.69
C PRO A 70 -25.01 -8.36 -0.23
N THR A 71 -24.77 -7.18 -0.79
CA THR A 71 -25.53 -5.96 -0.51
C THR A 71 -25.91 -5.25 -1.81
N GLU A 72 -26.95 -4.44 -1.79
CA GLU A 72 -27.41 -3.66 -2.94
C GLU A 72 -27.06 -2.17 -2.84
N TYR A 73 -26.22 -1.77 -1.87
CA TYR A 73 -25.86 -0.37 -1.66
C TYR A 73 -25.07 0.21 -2.85
N LYS A 74 -24.19 -0.60 -3.44
CA LYS A 74 -23.38 -0.21 -4.58
C LYS A 74 -23.07 -1.42 -5.46
N LYS A 75 -23.58 -1.43 -6.69
CA LYS A 75 -23.53 -2.60 -7.59
C LYS A 75 -22.13 -2.93 -8.13
N ASP A 76 -21.25 -1.94 -8.21
CA ASP A 76 -19.94 -2.02 -8.82
C ASP A 76 -18.79 -2.00 -7.79
N GLN A 77 -19.10 -2.30 -6.53
CA GLN A 77 -18.10 -2.28 -5.46
C GLN A 77 -18.07 -3.59 -4.68
N VAL A 78 -16.87 -4.11 -4.46
CA VAL A 78 -16.56 -5.18 -3.50
C VAL A 78 -15.59 -4.63 -2.48
N ILE A 79 -15.94 -4.74 -1.20
CA ILE A 79 -15.07 -4.38 -0.07
C ILE A 79 -14.61 -5.67 0.59
N ILE A 80 -13.30 -5.80 0.80
CA ILE A 80 -12.69 -6.99 1.38
C ILE A 80 -11.87 -6.56 2.60
N ASN A 81 -12.04 -7.28 3.70
CA ASN A 81 -11.24 -7.05 4.90
C ASN A 81 -10.68 -8.40 5.39
N LEU A 82 -9.38 -8.59 5.27
CA LEU A 82 -8.65 -9.67 5.91
C LEU A 82 -8.18 -9.17 7.27
N SER A 83 -8.60 -9.83 8.34
CA SER A 83 -8.29 -9.41 9.71
C SER A 83 -7.85 -10.58 10.57
N LYS A 84 -6.89 -10.32 11.45
CA LYS A 84 -6.45 -11.21 12.52
C LYS A 84 -6.28 -10.40 13.81
N ASP A 85 -6.64 -11.01 14.93
CA ASP A 85 -6.46 -10.42 16.25
C ASP A 85 -4.97 -10.27 16.58
N GLY A 86 -4.66 -9.26 17.38
CA GLY A 86 -3.32 -8.94 17.85
C GLY A 86 -2.96 -7.48 17.65
N GLY A 87 -2.67 -7.06 16.43
CA GLY A 87 -2.28 -5.68 16.14
C GLY A 87 -1.05 -5.25 16.93
N ARG A 88 -1.08 -4.03 17.48
CA ARG A 88 0.03 -3.49 18.29
C ARG A 88 0.34 -4.28 19.55
N THR A 89 -0.60 -5.08 20.07
CA THR A 89 -0.35 -5.91 21.25
C THR A 89 0.66 -7.03 21.01
N LEU A 90 1.01 -7.31 19.77
CA LEU A 90 2.04 -8.27 19.38
C LEU A 90 3.44 -7.66 19.28
N ILE A 91 3.54 -6.33 19.40
CA ILE A 91 4.81 -5.61 19.32
C ILE A 91 5.42 -5.56 20.73
N ALA A 92 6.71 -5.81 20.83
CA ALA A 92 7.42 -5.68 22.09
C ALA A 92 7.32 -4.24 22.62
N THR A 93 7.24 -4.08 23.95
CA THR A 93 7.01 -2.76 24.58
C THR A 93 8.11 -1.76 24.21
N GLU A 94 9.35 -2.23 24.10
CA GLU A 94 10.50 -1.42 23.69
C GLU A 94 10.40 -0.89 22.25
N ASP A 95 9.68 -1.57 21.37
CA ASP A 95 9.52 -1.21 19.97
C ASP A 95 8.27 -0.35 19.70
N LEU A 96 7.34 -0.27 20.66
CA LEU A 96 6.08 0.48 20.50
C LEU A 96 6.28 1.94 20.07
N PRO A 97 7.23 2.71 20.61
CA PRO A 97 7.44 4.11 20.18
C PRO A 97 7.74 4.24 18.69
N SER A 98 8.38 3.24 18.08
CA SER A 98 8.68 3.22 16.64
C SER A 98 7.44 3.00 15.77
N PHE A 99 6.31 2.58 16.36
CA PHE A 99 5.05 2.30 15.66
C PHE A 99 3.97 3.36 15.89
N GLU A 100 4.16 4.30 16.83
CA GLU A 100 3.11 5.27 17.17
C GLU A 100 2.75 6.20 16.03
N ASP A 101 3.72 6.62 15.24
CA ASP A 101 3.53 7.63 14.19
C ASP A 101 2.97 7.09 12.87
N ASN A 102 2.70 5.79 12.76
CA ASN A 102 2.25 5.14 11.53
C ASN A 102 3.11 5.44 10.27
N ILE A 103 4.34 5.93 10.45
CA ILE A 103 5.26 6.26 9.35
C ILE A 103 5.54 5.03 8.50
N TRP A 104 5.67 3.85 9.12
CA TRP A 104 5.82 2.58 8.43
C TRP A 104 4.71 2.32 7.40
N ALA A 105 3.48 2.77 7.67
CA ALA A 105 2.35 2.59 6.76
C ALA A 105 2.51 3.40 5.47
N LEU A 106 3.15 4.57 5.53
CA LEU A 106 3.45 5.37 4.33
C LEU A 106 4.41 4.63 3.41
N PHE A 107 5.44 3.98 3.96
CA PHE A 107 6.39 3.21 3.17
C PHE A 107 5.72 1.99 2.55
N LEU A 108 5.02 1.17 3.33
CA LEU A 108 4.34 -0.02 2.83
C LEU A 108 3.27 0.28 1.75
N ARG A 109 2.67 1.46 1.78
CA ARG A 109 1.67 1.85 0.76
C ARG A 109 2.28 2.27 -0.56
N ASN A 110 3.51 2.77 -0.56
CA ASN A 110 4.10 3.43 -1.72
C ASN A 110 5.23 2.63 -2.38
N THR A 111 5.76 1.60 -1.72
CA THR A 111 6.88 0.80 -2.23
C THR A 111 6.49 -0.24 -3.28
N GLY A 112 5.19 -0.43 -3.52
CA GLY A 112 4.69 -1.48 -4.40
C GLY A 112 4.60 -2.84 -3.69
N VAL A 113 4.64 -3.93 -4.45
CA VAL A 113 4.56 -5.32 -3.93
C VAL A 113 5.47 -6.23 -4.75
N SER A 114 6.05 -7.23 -4.12
CA SER A 114 6.93 -8.21 -4.79
C SER A 114 8.03 -7.50 -5.59
N LYS A 115 8.22 -7.87 -6.83
CA LYS A 115 9.16 -7.25 -7.77
C LYS A 115 8.66 -5.92 -8.36
N PHE A 116 7.40 -5.56 -8.16
CA PHE A 116 6.78 -4.37 -8.76
C PHE A 116 6.93 -3.16 -7.85
N SER A 117 7.69 -2.17 -8.31
CA SER A 117 7.92 -0.93 -7.57
C SER A 117 6.63 -0.09 -7.42
N GLY A 118 6.66 0.88 -6.53
CA GLY A 118 5.58 1.87 -6.36
C GLY A 118 5.31 2.70 -7.62
N THR A 119 6.23 2.76 -8.57
CA THR A 119 6.06 3.42 -9.88
C THR A 119 5.57 2.48 -10.96
N THR A 120 5.96 1.21 -10.92
CA THR A 120 5.58 0.18 -11.91
C THR A 120 4.17 -0.35 -11.65
N LEU A 121 3.84 -0.64 -10.40
CA LEU A 121 2.55 -1.23 -10.03
C LEU A 121 1.34 -0.41 -10.50
N PRO A 122 1.28 0.93 -10.35
CA PRO A 122 0.17 1.72 -10.88
C PRO A 122 0.02 1.64 -12.40
N LYS A 123 1.13 1.52 -13.14
CA LYS A 123 1.10 1.34 -14.60
C LYS A 123 0.47 0.00 -14.98
N MET A 124 0.81 -1.07 -14.28
CA MET A 124 0.22 -2.40 -14.47
C MET A 124 -1.27 -2.46 -14.12
N LEU A 125 -1.68 -1.64 -13.16
CA LEU A 125 -3.07 -1.55 -12.72
C LEU A 125 -3.88 -0.52 -13.52
N ALA A 126 -3.30 0.12 -14.53
CA ALA A 126 -4.00 1.08 -15.36
C ALA A 126 -5.27 0.44 -15.97
N GLY A 127 -6.41 1.12 -15.80
CA GLY A 127 -7.72 0.62 -16.26
C GLY A 127 -8.36 -0.45 -15.37
N LYS A 128 -7.74 -0.83 -14.25
CA LYS A 128 -8.31 -1.70 -13.22
C LYS A 128 -8.70 -0.90 -11.99
N SER A 129 -9.81 -1.29 -11.37
CA SER A 129 -10.29 -0.71 -10.11
C SER A 129 -10.11 -1.75 -9.00
N ALA A 130 -8.87 -1.92 -8.57
CA ALA A 130 -8.50 -2.84 -7.51
C ALA A 130 -7.37 -2.25 -6.66
N GLY A 131 -7.43 -2.45 -5.35
CA GLY A 131 -6.39 -2.02 -4.43
C GLY A 131 -6.39 -2.85 -3.16
N ALA A 132 -5.23 -2.97 -2.53
CA ALA A 132 -5.04 -3.62 -1.24
C ALA A 132 -4.06 -2.80 -0.40
N GLN A 133 -4.36 -2.63 0.89
CA GLN A 133 -3.56 -1.85 1.82
C GLN A 133 -3.41 -2.60 3.14
N PRO A 134 -2.20 -2.83 3.65
CA PRO A 134 -1.99 -3.40 4.96
C PRO A 134 -2.35 -2.38 6.05
N TYR A 135 -2.79 -2.89 7.19
CA TYR A 135 -3.03 -2.09 8.39
C TYR A 135 -2.61 -2.83 9.67
N ILE A 136 -2.20 -2.06 10.67
CA ILE A 136 -2.00 -2.52 12.04
C ILE A 136 -2.72 -1.53 12.95
N SER A 137 -3.76 -2.00 13.64
CA SER A 137 -4.49 -1.22 14.65
C SER A 137 -4.08 -1.65 16.06
N SER A 138 -4.74 -1.12 17.07
CA SER A 138 -4.43 -1.49 18.46
C SER A 138 -4.57 -2.98 18.74
N LEU A 139 -5.66 -3.60 18.29
CA LEU A 139 -6.03 -4.99 18.63
C LEU A 139 -6.14 -5.92 17.41
N SER A 140 -5.92 -5.43 16.20
CA SER A 140 -6.00 -6.23 14.99
C SER A 140 -5.01 -5.76 13.94
N HIS A 141 -4.68 -6.65 13.02
CA HIS A 141 -3.90 -6.34 11.83
C HIS A 141 -4.44 -7.10 10.64
N GLY A 142 -4.14 -6.64 9.44
CA GLY A 142 -4.66 -7.28 8.25
C GLY A 142 -4.45 -6.47 6.97
N ILE A 143 -5.33 -6.73 6.01
CA ILE A 143 -5.33 -6.05 4.71
C ILE A 143 -6.76 -5.62 4.40
N SER A 144 -6.94 -4.33 4.12
CA SER A 144 -8.17 -3.79 3.55
C SER A 144 -8.01 -3.68 2.03
N ALA A 145 -8.97 -4.20 1.29
CA ALA A 145 -8.96 -4.15 -0.16
C ALA A 145 -10.33 -3.74 -0.70
N SER A 146 -10.32 -3.19 -1.89
CA SER A 146 -11.55 -2.87 -2.63
C SER A 146 -11.36 -3.12 -4.12
N SER A 147 -12.44 -3.48 -4.78
CA SER A 147 -12.44 -3.66 -6.23
C SER A 147 -13.83 -3.50 -6.83
N THR A 148 -13.89 -3.52 -8.15
CA THR A 148 -15.13 -3.87 -8.87
C THR A 148 -15.27 -5.40 -8.94
N PRO A 149 -16.48 -5.93 -9.19
CA PRO A 149 -16.64 -7.37 -9.45
C PRO A 149 -15.76 -7.89 -10.59
N LYS A 150 -15.52 -7.05 -11.62
CA LYS A 150 -14.67 -7.37 -12.77
C LYS A 150 -13.20 -7.55 -12.38
N ASP A 151 -12.72 -6.75 -11.43
CA ASP A 151 -11.31 -6.69 -11.05
C ASP A 151 -11.02 -7.44 -9.73
N LEU A 152 -11.96 -8.26 -9.26
CA LEU A 152 -11.88 -8.96 -7.99
C LEU A 152 -10.67 -9.89 -7.91
N GLU A 153 -10.34 -10.58 -8.98
CA GLU A 153 -9.15 -11.42 -9.04
C GLU A 153 -7.87 -10.59 -8.81
N THR A 154 -7.77 -9.42 -9.45
CA THR A 154 -6.64 -8.51 -9.26
C THR A 154 -6.52 -8.07 -7.80
N ALA A 155 -7.65 -7.78 -7.13
CA ALA A 155 -7.63 -7.43 -5.71
C ALA A 155 -7.10 -8.57 -4.83
N PHE A 156 -7.51 -9.81 -5.09
CA PHE A 156 -6.99 -10.98 -4.37
C PHE A 156 -5.51 -11.24 -4.64
N GLN A 157 -5.05 -11.06 -5.88
CA GLN A 157 -3.62 -11.16 -6.21
C GLN A 157 -2.81 -10.11 -5.45
N LEU A 158 -3.27 -8.85 -5.40
CA LEU A 158 -2.64 -7.78 -4.62
C LEU A 158 -2.60 -8.11 -3.12
N MET A 159 -3.72 -8.59 -2.55
CA MET A 159 -3.78 -9.02 -1.14
C MET A 159 -2.77 -10.14 -0.86
N TYR A 160 -2.69 -11.13 -1.75
CA TYR A 160 -1.74 -12.23 -1.63
C TYR A 160 -0.29 -11.72 -1.63
N LEU A 161 0.08 -10.90 -2.60
CA LEU A 161 1.43 -10.33 -2.72
C LEU A 161 1.76 -9.42 -1.53
N THR A 162 0.82 -8.58 -1.10
CA THR A 162 1.01 -7.71 0.08
C THR A 162 1.31 -8.52 1.35
N PHE A 163 0.74 -9.72 1.47
CA PHE A 163 0.91 -10.58 2.63
C PHE A 163 2.13 -11.50 2.52
N MET A 164 2.34 -12.11 1.35
CA MET A 164 3.34 -13.16 1.16
C MET A 164 4.69 -12.64 0.68
N ASP A 165 4.69 -11.50 -0.02
CA ASP A 165 5.88 -10.92 -0.64
C ASP A 165 5.84 -9.38 -0.56
N PRO A 166 5.82 -8.82 0.67
CA PRO A 166 5.86 -7.38 0.85
C PRO A 166 7.20 -6.83 0.35
N ARG A 167 7.15 -5.75 -0.42
CA ARG A 167 8.35 -5.11 -0.95
C ARG A 167 8.92 -4.10 0.05
N PHE A 168 10.22 -4.15 0.25
CA PHE A 168 11.01 -3.10 0.88
C PHE A 168 12.12 -2.67 -0.06
N ASP A 169 12.27 -1.38 -0.27
CA ASP A 169 13.35 -0.79 -1.06
C ASP A 169 14.08 0.27 -0.24
N GLU A 170 15.36 0.03 0.01
CA GLU A 170 16.19 0.91 0.86
C GLU A 170 16.30 2.32 0.29
N ASN A 171 16.44 2.47 -1.03
CA ASN A 171 16.58 3.78 -1.67
C ASN A 171 15.26 4.58 -1.58
N GLU A 172 14.12 3.92 -1.81
CA GLU A 172 12.80 4.52 -1.65
C GLU A 172 12.57 4.93 -0.20
N PHE A 173 12.98 4.08 0.76
CA PHE A 173 12.91 4.38 2.19
C PHE A 173 13.76 5.60 2.55
N GLN A 174 15.03 5.63 2.17
CA GLN A 174 15.92 6.76 2.46
C GLN A 174 15.43 8.06 1.82
N THR A 175 14.91 7.99 0.60
CA THR A 175 14.29 9.15 -0.07
C THR A 175 13.10 9.68 0.71
N GLY A 176 12.21 8.78 1.16
CA GLY A 176 11.06 9.14 1.98
C GLY A 176 11.46 9.78 3.32
N ILE A 177 12.48 9.23 3.99
CA ILE A 177 13.03 9.81 5.23
C ILE A 177 13.58 11.22 4.97
N GLN A 178 14.30 11.46 3.88
CA GLN A 178 14.78 12.79 3.55
C GLN A 178 13.64 13.79 3.28
N GLN A 179 12.59 13.35 2.59
CA GLN A 179 11.40 14.18 2.36
C GLN A 179 10.70 14.55 3.68
N ILE A 180 10.52 13.59 4.59
CA ILE A 180 9.94 13.85 5.92
C ILE A 180 10.80 14.84 6.69
N LYS A 181 12.12 14.64 6.73
CA LYS A 181 13.06 15.56 7.40
C LYS A 181 13.01 16.97 6.83
N ALA A 182 12.81 17.12 5.52
CA ALA A 182 12.73 18.42 4.86
C ALA A 182 11.46 19.21 5.24
N VAL A 183 10.33 18.52 5.46
CA VAL A 183 9.05 19.17 5.81
C VAL A 183 8.83 19.29 7.32
N LEU A 184 9.53 18.50 8.13
CA LEU A 184 9.36 18.46 9.58
C LEU A 184 9.49 19.83 10.27
N PRO A 185 10.47 20.69 9.93
CA PRO A 185 10.55 22.03 10.54
C PRO A 185 9.31 22.91 10.28
N ASN A 186 8.69 22.75 9.11
CA ASN A 186 7.46 23.49 8.77
C ASN A 186 6.28 22.97 9.59
N ILE A 187 6.16 21.66 9.75
CA ILE A 187 5.12 21.02 10.59
C ILE A 187 5.29 21.44 12.04
N GLN A 188 6.52 21.42 12.57
CA GLN A 188 6.81 21.81 13.95
C GLN A 188 6.51 23.29 14.24
N ASN A 189 6.55 24.16 13.23
CA ASN A 189 6.21 25.57 13.35
C ASN A 189 4.72 25.87 13.10
N ASP A 190 3.91 24.85 12.76
CA ASP A 190 2.49 24.98 12.56
C ASP A 190 1.77 25.18 13.91
N PRO A 191 0.99 26.26 14.11
CA PRO A 191 0.31 26.52 15.37
C PRO A 191 -0.68 25.41 15.78
N ASP A 192 -1.35 24.78 14.82
CA ASP A 192 -2.30 23.71 15.10
C ASP A 192 -1.57 22.44 15.58
N PHE A 193 -0.40 22.16 15.01
CA PHE A 193 0.45 21.05 15.46
C PHE A 193 0.97 21.30 16.88
N GLN A 194 1.46 22.50 17.18
CA GLN A 194 1.91 22.86 18.53
C GLN A 194 0.76 22.75 19.54
N TYR A 195 -0.43 23.22 19.19
CA TYR A 195 -1.60 23.09 20.04
C TYR A 195 -1.98 21.63 20.35
N GLN A 196 -1.86 20.73 19.37
CA GLN A 196 -2.14 19.30 19.58
C GLN A 196 -1.11 18.65 20.53
N ILE A 197 0.18 19.00 20.39
CA ILE A 197 1.23 18.48 21.31
C ILE A 197 1.04 18.97 22.75
N GLU A 198 0.62 20.23 22.93
CA GLU A 198 0.40 20.79 24.29
C GLU A 198 -0.87 20.25 24.95
N LYS A 199 -1.80 19.70 24.18
CA LYS A 199 -3.07 19.19 24.69
C LYS A 199 -2.98 17.75 25.21
N ASP A 200 -2.04 16.93 24.69
CA ASP A 200 -1.82 15.53 25.06
C ASP A 200 -0.82 15.43 26.24
#